data_ec5317287bdd567293f512ad078eb778
#
_entry.id   ec5317287bdd567293f512ad078eb778
#
_cell.length_a   1.000
_cell.length_b   1.000
_cell.length_c   1.000
_cell.angle_alpha   90.00
_cell.angle_beta   90.00
_cell.angle_gamma   90.00
#
_symmetry.space_group_name_H-M   'P 1'
#
loop_
_entity.id
_entity.type
_entity.pdbx_description
1 polymer ?
#
loop_
_entity_poly.entity_id
_entity_poly.type
_entity_poly.pdbx_seq_one_letter_code
_entity_poly.pdbx_strand_id
1 'polypeptide(L)' 'MSFMNNKQAAAIADEFPGWEAWVGLINGLWHARIVGAVPPVMVHAESADGIREQIQAYIATPQGFRSAIGDQAAH' A
#
# COMPACT_ATOMS: atom_id res chain seq x y z
N MET A 1 5.84 4.55 19.71
CA MET A 1 6.42 3.25 19.68
C MET A 1 5.68 2.30 18.79
N SER A 2 6.09 1.03 18.81
CA SER A 2 5.51 0.05 17.92
C SER A 2 4.02 -0.18 18.14
N PHE A 3 3.54 0.02 19.35
CA PHE A 3 2.12 -0.18 19.64
C PHE A 3 1.22 0.76 18.84
N MET A 4 1.63 2.04 18.78
CA MET A 4 0.83 3.02 18.03
C MET A 4 0.86 2.69 16.54
N ASN A 5 2.03 2.34 16.04
CA ASN A 5 2.16 1.99 14.64
C ASN A 5 1.34 0.75 14.30
N ASN A 6 1.30 -0.23 15.22
CA ASN A 6 0.50 -1.43 15.00
C ASN A 6 -0.99 -1.11 14.95
N LYS A 7 -1.46 -0.18 15.79
CA LYS A 7 -2.85 0.23 15.77
C LYS A 7 -3.20 0.90 14.44
N GLN A 8 -2.33 1.78 13.97
CA GLN A 8 -2.56 2.45 12.70
C GLN A 8 -2.55 1.46 11.55
N ALA A 9 -1.62 0.52 11.58
CA ALA A 9 -1.54 -0.51 10.55
C ALA A 9 -2.80 -1.38 10.54
N ALA A 10 -3.29 -1.76 11.72
CA ALA A 10 -4.51 -2.54 11.81
C ALA A 10 -5.72 -1.76 11.31
N ALA A 11 -5.78 -0.47 11.62
CA ALA A 11 -6.87 0.39 11.15
C ALA A 11 -6.87 0.48 9.64
N ILE A 12 -5.69 0.58 9.02
CA ILE A 12 -5.58 0.65 7.57
C ILE A 12 -6.02 -0.69 6.96
N ALA A 13 -5.62 -1.80 7.55
CA ALA A 13 -6.04 -3.11 7.05
C ALA A 13 -7.55 -3.29 7.15
N ASP A 14 -8.17 -2.77 8.20
CA ASP A 14 -9.62 -2.82 8.35
C ASP A 14 -10.31 -1.94 7.32
N GLU A 15 -9.73 -0.78 7.05
CA GLU A 15 -10.28 0.19 6.12
C GLU A 15 -10.22 -0.31 4.68
N PHE A 16 -9.18 -1.07 4.35
CA PHE A 16 -8.94 -1.56 2.99
C PHE A 16 -8.85 -3.10 3.02
N PRO A 17 -9.99 -3.81 2.97
CA PRO A 17 -9.97 -5.28 2.99
C PRO A 17 -9.10 -5.84 1.87
N GLY A 18 -8.30 -6.85 2.21
CA GLY A 18 -7.38 -7.46 1.26
C GLY A 18 -6.01 -6.81 1.24
N TRP A 19 -5.81 -5.73 1.98
CA TRP A 19 -4.52 -5.06 2.09
C TRP A 19 -3.90 -5.32 3.45
N GLU A 20 -2.59 -5.35 3.47
CA GLU A 20 -1.78 -5.48 4.68
C GLU A 20 -0.83 -4.29 4.73
N ALA A 21 -0.69 -3.67 5.91
CA ALA A 21 0.18 -2.50 6.06
C ALA A 21 1.14 -2.72 7.23
N TRP A 22 2.33 -2.11 7.13
CA TRP A 22 3.32 -2.17 8.21
C TRP A 22 4.30 -1.02 8.05
N VAL A 23 5.10 -0.80 9.09
CA VAL A 23 6.14 0.22 9.10
C VAL A 23 7.49 -0.48 9.13
N GLY A 24 8.39 -0.08 8.23
CA GLY A 24 9.74 -0.61 8.23
C GLY A 24 10.52 -0.11 9.43
N LEU A 25 11.19 -1.01 10.13
CA LEU A 25 11.90 -0.67 11.36
C LEU A 25 13.15 0.17 11.10
N ILE A 26 13.76 0.02 9.96
CA ILE A 26 15.04 0.67 9.67
C ILE A 26 14.85 2.10 9.21
N ASN A 27 13.92 2.33 8.30
CA ASN A 27 13.74 3.64 7.68
C ASN A 27 12.44 4.34 8.06
N GLY A 28 11.57 3.67 8.82
CA GLY A 28 10.31 4.27 9.22
C GLY A 28 9.30 4.47 8.11
N LEU A 29 9.56 3.91 6.93
CA LEU A 29 8.63 4.03 5.82
C LEU A 29 7.45 3.09 6.00
N TRP A 30 6.28 3.58 5.59
CA TRP A 30 5.09 2.77 5.56
C TRP A 30 5.05 1.95 4.28
N HIS A 31 4.59 0.72 4.40
CA HIS A 31 4.42 -0.19 3.28
C HIS A 31 3.03 -0.78 3.34
N ALA A 32 2.46 -1.09 2.18
CA ALA A 32 1.21 -1.82 2.11
C ALA A 32 1.24 -2.71 0.89
N ARG A 33 0.56 -3.86 0.99
CA ARG A 33 0.50 -4.80 -0.11
C ARG A 33 -0.87 -5.46 -0.16
N ILE A 34 -1.22 -5.94 -1.34
CA ILE A 34 -2.42 -6.77 -1.50
C ILE A 34 -2.04 -8.20 -1.16
N VAL A 35 -2.74 -8.77 -0.17
CA VAL A 35 -2.46 -10.14 0.28
C VAL A 35 -2.81 -11.11 -0.85
N GLY A 36 -1.85 -11.95 -1.21
CA GLY A 36 -2.08 -12.99 -2.22
C GLY A 36 -2.05 -12.52 -3.66
N ALA A 37 -1.70 -11.27 -3.92
CA ALA A 37 -1.62 -10.78 -5.29
C ALA A 37 -0.44 -11.39 -6.03
N VAL A 38 -0.66 -11.80 -7.28
CA VAL A 38 0.36 -12.35 -8.16
C VAL A 38 0.20 -11.68 -9.52
N PRO A 39 1.18 -10.88 -9.96
CA PRO A 39 2.41 -10.51 -9.25
C PRO A 39 2.14 -9.66 -8.03
N PRO A 40 3.10 -9.57 -7.10
CA PRO A 40 2.91 -8.78 -5.89
C PRO A 40 2.63 -7.31 -6.18
N VAL A 41 1.73 -6.73 -5.40
CA VAL A 41 1.40 -5.31 -5.49
C VAL A 41 1.77 -4.68 -4.15
N MET A 42 2.63 -3.65 -4.20
CA MET A 42 3.11 -3.00 -2.99
C MET A 42 3.22 -1.51 -3.23
N VAL A 43 2.84 -0.73 -2.21
CA VAL A 43 2.98 0.72 -2.23
C VAL A 43 3.74 1.17 -1.00
N HIS A 44 4.30 2.38 -1.05
CA HIS A 44 5.12 2.93 0.01
C HIS A 44 4.71 4.38 0.28
N ALA A 45 4.94 4.83 1.51
CA ALA A 45 4.71 6.22 1.86
C ALA A 45 5.48 6.55 3.13
N GLU A 46 5.59 7.85 3.42
CA GLU A 46 6.33 8.31 4.59
C GLU A 46 5.44 8.47 5.82
N SER A 47 4.14 8.28 5.67
CA SER A 47 3.20 8.45 6.77
C SER A 47 2.00 7.53 6.57
N ALA A 48 1.23 7.35 7.66
CA ALA A 48 0.01 6.57 7.60
C ALA A 48 -1.00 7.18 6.62
N ASP A 49 -1.13 8.50 6.64
CA ASP A 49 -2.02 9.19 5.69
C ASP A 49 -1.55 8.99 4.26
N GLY A 50 -0.24 9.08 4.05
CA GLY A 50 0.33 8.86 2.73
C GLY A 50 0.07 7.45 2.21
N ILE A 51 0.19 6.45 3.07
CA ILE A 51 -0.07 5.08 2.62
C ILE A 51 -1.54 4.87 2.28
N ARG A 52 -2.45 5.52 3.03
CA ARG A 52 -3.87 5.47 2.68
C ARG A 52 -4.12 6.08 1.31
N GLU A 53 -3.47 7.20 1.02
CA GLU A 53 -3.59 7.84 -0.29
C GLU A 53 -3.08 6.94 -1.40
N GLN A 54 -1.96 6.26 -1.16
CA GLN A 54 -1.41 5.35 -2.15
C GLN A 54 -2.34 4.18 -2.43
N ILE A 55 -2.91 3.62 -1.38
CA ILE A 55 -3.86 2.52 -1.53
C ILE A 55 -5.10 3.00 -2.29
N GLN A 56 -5.64 4.15 -1.93
CA GLN A 56 -6.81 4.69 -2.58
C GLN A 56 -6.55 4.97 -4.05
N ALA A 57 -5.39 5.53 -4.35
CA ALA A 57 -5.01 5.81 -5.74
C ALA A 57 -4.94 4.52 -6.55
N TYR A 58 -4.38 3.47 -5.97
CA TYR A 58 -4.29 2.19 -6.66
C TYR A 58 -5.69 1.63 -6.93
N ILE A 59 -6.56 1.65 -5.91
CA ILE A 59 -7.91 1.12 -6.05
C ILE A 59 -8.71 1.91 -7.08
N ALA A 60 -8.54 3.23 -7.10
CA ALA A 60 -9.28 4.10 -8.00
C ALA A 60 -8.82 4.00 -9.45
N THR A 61 -7.62 3.48 -9.70
CA THR A 61 -7.09 3.37 -11.05
C THR A 61 -7.73 2.18 -11.77
N PRO A 62 -8.36 2.38 -12.94
CA PRO A 62 -8.92 1.25 -13.70
C PRO A 62 -7.85 0.22 -14.03
N GLN A 63 -8.26 -1.05 -14.03
CA GLN A 63 -7.30 -2.14 -14.23
C GLN A 63 -6.61 -2.04 -15.59
N GLY A 64 -7.35 -1.69 -16.63
CA GLY A 64 -6.76 -1.52 -17.95
C GLY A 64 -5.74 -0.39 -17.95
N PHE A 65 -6.04 0.68 -17.24
CA PHE A 65 -5.13 1.81 -17.12
C PHE A 65 -3.85 1.41 -16.39
N ARG A 66 -3.99 0.60 -15.34
CA ARG A 66 -2.81 0.12 -14.61
C ARG A 66 -1.91 -0.70 -15.50
N SER A 67 -2.49 -1.53 -16.36
CA SER A 67 -1.71 -2.33 -17.30
C SER A 67 -0.93 -1.43 -18.26
N ALA A 68 -1.57 -0.39 -18.76
CA ALA A 68 -0.92 0.57 -19.66
C ALA A 68 0.22 1.28 -18.95
N ILE A 69 0.01 1.68 -17.71
CA ILE A 69 1.05 2.33 -16.92
C ILE A 69 2.21 1.35 -16.70
N GLY A 70 1.91 0.10 -16.41
CA GLY A 70 2.93 -0.91 -16.24
C GLY A 70 3.78 -1.08 -17.48
N ASP A 71 3.15 -1.09 -18.64
CA ASP A 71 3.86 -1.20 -19.90
C ASP A 71 4.78 -0.02 -20.10
N GLN A 72 4.30 1.17 -19.82
CA GLN A 72 5.11 2.38 -19.94
C GLN A 72 6.29 2.35 -18.99
N ALA A 73 6.06 1.90 -17.78
CA ALA A 73 7.12 1.80 -16.79
C ALA A 73 8.20 0.81 -17.19
N ALA A 74 7.85 -0.17 -18.01
CA ALA A 74 8.80 -1.16 -18.49
C ALA A 74 9.74 -0.58 -19.53
N HIS A 75 9.42 0.55 -20.10
CA HIS A 75 10.28 1.21 -21.06
C HIS A 75 11.28 2.10 -20.38
#